data_821d4a1726dadf72884c47a37451df1a
#
_entry.id   821d4a1726dadf72884c47a37451df1a
#
_cell.length_a   1.000
_cell.length_b   1.000
_cell.length_c   1.000
_cell.angle_alpha   90.00
_cell.angle_beta   90.00
_cell.angle_gamma   90.00
#
_symmetry.space_group_name_H-M   'P 1'
#
loop_
_entity.id
_entity.type
_entity.pdbx_description
1 polymer ?
#
loop_
_entity_poly.entity_id
_entity_poly.type
_entity_poly.pdbx_seq_one_letter_code
_entity_poly.pdbx_strand_id
1 'polypeptide(L)'
;IDYTSELDTESDPLLIIEKSVELENVSFAYPDGRQVLKDVNLTLPLGELVAIVGPTGAGKTTLAYLLPGYIKPSAGRIRFDNIDLAHTGVNEIRKQVTYVFQEHMLLSESIRDNLLLANPQATGEQMLEACRLAGAMEFIEQFPDGIDSVIGKGGDTLSVGQKQRLSIARGLVRETPILVLDEPTAALDPKTENSLVEALRNTAQGRLVVVIAHRLSTIREADRIIFLEEGQVRDVGNHASLMAQPTSAYRKFVELQNG
;
A
#
# COMPACT_ATOMS: atom_id res chain seq x y z
N ILE A 1 -5.46 24.81 -5.55
CA ILE A 1 -5.65 23.89 -4.43
C ILE A 1 -5.50 24.76 -3.19
N ASP A 2 -6.62 24.99 -2.52
CA ASP A 2 -6.66 25.82 -1.32
C ASP A 2 -6.10 25.00 -0.15
N TYR A 3 -4.83 25.20 0.20
CA TYR A 3 -4.18 24.66 1.39
C TYR A 3 -4.58 25.43 2.63
N THR A 4 -5.85 25.71 2.82
CA THR A 4 -6.31 26.26 4.09
C THR A 4 -6.23 25.18 5.15
N SER A 5 -5.11 25.22 5.88
CA SER A 5 -4.91 24.78 7.26
C SER A 5 -5.98 23.82 7.81
N GLU A 6 -5.83 22.52 7.55
CA GLU A 6 -6.31 21.50 8.49
C GLU A 6 -5.39 21.60 9.73
N LEU A 7 -5.58 22.65 10.53
CA LEU A 7 -5.00 22.73 11.87
C LEU A 7 -5.66 21.61 12.66
N ASP A 8 -4.85 20.62 13.09
CA ASP A 8 -5.28 19.66 14.09
C ASP A 8 -5.83 20.45 15.27
N THR A 9 -7.10 20.29 15.56
CA THR A 9 -7.65 20.77 16.82
C THR A 9 -7.10 19.86 17.91
N GLU A 10 -6.57 20.42 18.99
CA GLU A 10 -5.92 19.72 20.12
C GLU A 10 -6.79 18.66 20.83
N SER A 11 -7.90 18.26 20.24
CA SER A 11 -8.92 17.36 20.83
C SER A 11 -9.37 16.22 19.94
N ASP A 12 -8.66 15.89 18.84
CA ASP A 12 -9.03 14.74 18.03
C ASP A 12 -8.85 13.44 18.83
N PRO A 13 -9.87 12.56 18.90
CA PRO A 13 -9.74 11.29 19.61
C PRO A 13 -8.61 10.46 18.98
N LEU A 14 -7.81 9.83 19.83
CA LEU A 14 -6.76 8.92 19.36
C LEU A 14 -7.40 7.82 18.49
N LEU A 15 -7.07 7.83 17.22
CA LEU A 15 -7.53 6.80 16.29
C LEU A 15 -6.65 5.56 16.45
N ILE A 16 -7.26 4.45 16.86
CA ILE A 16 -6.63 3.13 16.90
C ILE A 16 -7.53 2.19 16.10
N ILE A 17 -6.96 1.53 15.09
CA ILE A 17 -7.66 0.52 14.32
C ILE A 17 -7.25 -0.87 14.78
N GLU A 18 -8.24 -1.73 15.04
CA GLU A 18 -8.04 -3.09 15.55
C GLU A 18 -8.70 -4.18 14.68
N LYS A 19 -9.70 -3.82 13.86
CA LYS A 19 -10.53 -4.80 13.16
C LYS A 19 -10.55 -4.64 11.65
N SER A 20 -11.03 -3.49 11.14
CA SER A 20 -11.30 -3.36 9.71
C SER A 20 -11.35 -1.91 9.22
N VAL A 21 -11.16 -1.79 7.92
CA VAL A 21 -11.53 -0.59 7.15
C VAL A 21 -12.81 -0.90 6.39
N GLU A 22 -13.80 -0.03 6.47
CA GLU A 22 -15.07 -0.15 5.77
C GLU A 22 -15.29 1.04 4.85
N LEU A 23 -15.65 0.74 3.61
CA LEU A 23 -16.09 1.71 2.61
C LEU A 23 -17.57 1.47 2.32
N GLU A 24 -18.43 2.48 2.55
CA GLU A 24 -19.87 2.39 2.36
C GLU A 24 -20.32 3.38 1.28
N ASN A 25 -20.79 2.87 0.14
CA ASN A 25 -21.28 3.62 -1.03
C ASN A 25 -20.29 4.73 -1.47
N VAL A 26 -19.01 4.44 -1.40
CA VAL A 26 -17.95 5.41 -1.66
C VAL A 26 -17.86 5.71 -3.15
N SER A 27 -18.03 6.99 -3.49
CA SER A 27 -17.78 7.51 -4.84
C SER A 27 -16.74 8.62 -4.79
N PHE A 28 -15.98 8.76 -5.89
CA PHE A 28 -14.98 9.82 -6.01
C PHE A 28 -14.94 10.39 -7.44
N ALA A 29 -14.92 11.71 -7.52
CA ALA A 29 -14.67 12.45 -8.75
C ALA A 29 -13.55 13.47 -8.53
N TYR A 30 -12.68 13.63 -9.54
CA TYR A 30 -11.68 14.69 -9.55
C TYR A 30 -12.32 16.06 -9.77
N PRO A 31 -11.63 17.17 -9.46
CA PRO A 31 -12.16 18.54 -9.64
C PRO A 31 -12.55 18.87 -11.10
N ASP A 32 -12.01 18.15 -12.09
CA ASP A 32 -12.38 18.24 -13.50
C ASP A 32 -13.73 17.58 -13.84
N GLY A 33 -14.43 17.03 -12.85
CA GLY A 33 -15.72 16.35 -12.98
C GLY A 33 -15.62 14.87 -13.39
N ARG A 34 -14.43 14.34 -13.61
CA ARG A 34 -14.22 12.94 -13.98
C ARG A 34 -14.46 12.02 -12.79
N GLN A 35 -15.57 11.28 -12.82
CA GLN A 35 -15.88 10.27 -11.83
C GLN A 35 -15.00 9.04 -12.03
N VAL A 36 -14.28 8.63 -10.98
CA VAL A 36 -13.31 7.52 -11.02
C VAL A 36 -13.74 6.35 -10.16
N LEU A 37 -14.43 6.58 -9.04
CA LEU A 37 -15.01 5.53 -8.22
C LEU A 37 -16.53 5.73 -8.12
N LYS A 38 -17.28 4.60 -8.14
CA LYS A 38 -18.75 4.59 -8.20
C LYS A 38 -19.28 3.54 -7.23
N ASP A 39 -19.97 3.98 -6.16
CA ASP A 39 -20.66 3.14 -5.19
C ASP A 39 -19.83 1.95 -4.67
N VAL A 40 -18.59 2.21 -4.31
CA VAL A 40 -17.67 1.20 -3.79
C VAL A 40 -18.09 0.82 -2.38
N ASN A 41 -18.37 -0.48 -2.20
CA ASN A 41 -18.68 -1.10 -0.93
C ASN A 41 -17.67 -2.20 -0.65
N LEU A 42 -16.87 -2.07 0.43
CA LEU A 42 -15.80 -2.99 0.79
C LEU A 42 -15.65 -3.05 2.30
N THR A 43 -15.29 -4.24 2.78
CA THR A 43 -14.76 -4.43 4.15
C THR A 43 -13.40 -5.09 4.03
N LEU A 44 -12.38 -4.44 4.59
CA LEU A 44 -10.99 -4.86 4.57
C LEU A 44 -10.56 -5.16 6.01
N PRO A 45 -10.59 -6.42 6.46
CA PRO A 45 -10.18 -6.77 7.81
C PRO A 45 -8.66 -6.64 7.99
N LEU A 46 -8.22 -6.32 9.21
CA LEU A 46 -6.82 -6.50 9.58
C LEU A 46 -6.48 -8.00 9.55
N GLY A 47 -5.22 -8.31 9.29
CA GLY A 47 -4.77 -9.70 9.21
C GLY A 47 -4.82 -10.29 7.80
N GLU A 48 -5.15 -9.51 6.77
CA GLU A 48 -5.20 -9.98 5.38
C GLU A 48 -4.21 -9.26 4.47
N LEU A 49 -3.65 -10.01 3.51
CA LEU A 49 -3.01 -9.48 2.31
C LEU A 49 -4.07 -9.29 1.24
N VAL A 50 -4.35 -8.04 0.88
CA VAL A 50 -5.38 -7.66 -0.09
C VAL A 50 -4.72 -7.15 -1.37
N ALA A 51 -5.08 -7.74 -2.51
CA ALA A 51 -4.64 -7.25 -3.83
C ALA A 51 -5.75 -6.46 -4.52
N ILE A 52 -5.48 -5.21 -4.90
CA ILE A 52 -6.34 -4.41 -5.78
C ILE A 52 -5.87 -4.62 -7.22
N VAL A 53 -6.74 -5.16 -8.06
CA VAL A 53 -6.45 -5.61 -9.43
C VAL A 53 -7.46 -5.00 -10.40
N GLY A 54 -7.05 -4.82 -11.64
CA GLY A 54 -7.93 -4.32 -12.71
C GLY A 54 -7.15 -3.62 -13.81
N PRO A 55 -7.80 -3.28 -14.93
CA PRO A 55 -7.15 -2.61 -16.05
C PRO A 55 -6.59 -1.23 -15.66
N THR A 56 -5.71 -0.69 -16.51
CA THR A 56 -5.21 0.67 -16.34
C THR A 56 -6.38 1.67 -16.39
N GLY A 57 -6.38 2.63 -15.48
CA GLY A 57 -7.46 3.62 -15.37
C GLY A 57 -8.71 3.13 -14.62
N ALA A 58 -8.74 1.90 -14.10
CA ALA A 58 -9.90 1.38 -13.35
C ALA A 58 -10.16 2.10 -12.01
N GLY A 59 -9.20 2.89 -11.49
CA GLY A 59 -9.33 3.62 -10.23
C GLY A 59 -8.58 3.00 -9.05
N LYS A 60 -7.68 2.02 -9.29
CA LYS A 60 -6.93 1.31 -8.23
C LYS A 60 -6.16 2.24 -7.29
N THR A 61 -5.31 3.11 -7.84
CA THR A 61 -4.53 4.09 -7.07
C THR A 61 -5.45 5.10 -6.37
N THR A 62 -6.54 5.50 -7.01
CA THR A 62 -7.55 6.39 -6.40
C THR A 62 -8.22 5.72 -5.19
N LEU A 63 -8.58 4.44 -5.31
CA LEU A 63 -9.12 3.67 -4.18
C LEU A 63 -8.12 3.58 -3.03
N ALA A 64 -6.85 3.31 -3.34
CA ALA A 64 -5.78 3.22 -2.35
C ALA A 64 -5.48 4.57 -1.66
N TYR A 65 -5.62 5.72 -2.36
CA TYR A 65 -5.42 7.06 -1.80
C TYR A 65 -6.49 7.49 -0.78
N LEU A 66 -7.64 6.87 -0.80
CA LEU A 66 -8.68 7.10 0.20
C LEU A 66 -8.27 6.62 1.60
N LEU A 67 -7.46 5.54 1.69
CA LEU A 67 -7.07 4.93 2.97
C LEU A 67 -6.22 5.86 3.86
N PRO A 68 -5.15 6.52 3.36
CA PRO A 68 -4.38 7.50 4.15
C PRO A 68 -5.02 8.89 4.19
N GLY A 69 -6.22 9.06 3.62
CA GLY A 69 -6.88 10.36 3.54
C GLY A 69 -6.18 11.37 2.63
N TYR A 70 -5.44 10.92 1.59
CA TYR A 70 -4.86 11.84 0.59
C TYR A 70 -5.93 12.51 -0.27
N ILE A 71 -7.06 11.83 -0.44
CA ILE A 71 -8.28 12.34 -1.08
C ILE A 71 -9.48 12.00 -0.21
N LYS A 72 -10.52 12.83 -0.26
CA LYS A 72 -11.77 12.59 0.46
C LYS A 72 -12.84 12.08 -0.53
N PRO A 73 -13.71 11.16 -0.14
CA PRO A 73 -14.78 10.68 -1.01
C PRO A 73 -15.72 11.84 -1.37
N SER A 74 -16.24 11.84 -2.61
CA SER A 74 -17.26 12.79 -3.05
C SER A 74 -18.66 12.43 -2.53
N ALA A 75 -18.88 11.13 -2.23
CA ALA A 75 -20.09 10.60 -1.60
C ALA A 75 -19.74 9.30 -0.86
N GLY A 76 -20.61 8.88 0.04
CA GLY A 76 -20.39 7.73 0.91
C GLY A 76 -19.50 8.08 2.10
N ARG A 77 -19.02 7.06 2.80
CA ARG A 77 -18.16 7.23 3.98
C ARG A 77 -17.13 6.11 4.10
N ILE A 78 -16.05 6.42 4.83
CA ILE A 78 -14.98 5.47 5.14
C ILE A 78 -14.87 5.44 6.66
N ARG A 79 -14.83 4.23 7.22
CA ARG A 79 -14.67 4.01 8.66
C ARG A 79 -13.45 3.15 8.94
N PHE A 80 -12.74 3.49 10.01
CA PHE A 80 -11.77 2.62 10.66
C PHE A 80 -12.45 2.08 11.92
N ASP A 81 -12.76 0.78 11.91
CA ASP A 81 -13.67 0.16 12.86
C ASP A 81 -15.02 0.89 12.88
N ASN A 82 -15.34 1.57 13.98
CA ASN A 82 -16.58 2.34 14.12
C ASN A 82 -16.39 3.85 13.93
N ILE A 83 -15.16 4.32 13.60
CA ILE A 83 -14.83 5.75 13.53
C ILE A 83 -14.90 6.20 12.07
N ASP A 84 -15.78 7.16 11.78
CA ASP A 84 -15.89 7.77 10.46
C ASP A 84 -14.73 8.75 10.24
N LEU A 85 -13.97 8.53 9.16
CA LEU A 85 -12.82 9.37 8.83
C LEU A 85 -13.17 10.81 8.46
N ALA A 86 -14.41 11.09 8.11
CA ALA A 86 -14.88 12.46 7.86
C ALA A 86 -14.78 13.36 9.11
N HIS A 87 -14.77 12.76 10.29
CA HIS A 87 -14.70 13.43 11.59
C HIS A 87 -13.37 13.21 12.32
N THR A 88 -12.34 12.75 11.60
CA THR A 88 -11.01 12.43 12.15
C THR A 88 -9.97 13.34 11.49
N GLY A 89 -9.07 13.91 12.28
CA GLY A 89 -7.95 14.68 11.77
C GLY A 89 -7.05 13.85 10.84
N VAL A 90 -6.63 14.46 9.74
CA VAL A 90 -5.81 13.77 8.71
C VAL A 90 -4.51 13.19 9.31
N ASN A 91 -3.92 13.86 10.29
CA ASN A 91 -2.70 13.38 10.94
C ASN A 91 -2.96 12.11 11.75
N GLU A 92 -4.11 11.97 12.42
CA GLU A 92 -4.50 10.76 13.14
C GLU A 92 -4.70 9.58 12.18
N ILE A 93 -5.36 9.82 11.03
CA ILE A 93 -5.49 8.80 9.96
C ILE A 93 -4.10 8.37 9.47
N ARG A 94 -3.20 9.31 9.19
CA ARG A 94 -1.85 9.03 8.68
C ARG A 94 -0.94 8.34 9.70
N LYS A 95 -1.23 8.42 10.99
CA LYS A 95 -0.55 7.60 12.00
C LYS A 95 -0.92 6.11 11.90
N GLN A 96 -2.08 5.78 11.34
CA GLN A 96 -2.55 4.40 11.18
C GLN A 96 -2.20 3.80 9.82
N VAL A 97 -1.81 4.61 8.83
CA VAL A 97 -1.60 4.15 7.46
C VAL A 97 -0.22 4.55 6.95
N THR A 98 0.52 3.57 6.46
CA THR A 98 1.73 3.80 5.66
C THR A 98 1.41 3.57 4.19
N TYR A 99 1.82 4.49 3.32
CA TYR A 99 1.71 4.36 1.88
C TYR A 99 3.10 4.36 1.24
N VAL A 100 3.43 3.30 0.51
CA VAL A 100 4.64 3.18 -0.29
C VAL A 100 4.28 3.46 -1.75
N PHE A 101 4.75 4.60 -2.26
CA PHE A 101 4.47 5.05 -3.63
C PHE A 101 5.26 4.25 -4.66
N GLN A 102 4.75 4.19 -5.88
CA GLN A 102 5.43 3.64 -7.04
C GLN A 102 6.74 4.39 -7.34
N GLU A 103 6.76 5.71 -7.13
CA GLU A 103 7.97 6.52 -7.25
C GLU A 103 8.83 6.40 -5.98
N HIS A 104 10.10 6.04 -6.17
CA HIS A 104 11.04 5.81 -5.07
C HIS A 104 11.77 7.10 -4.68
N MET A 105 11.15 7.92 -3.84
CA MET A 105 11.74 9.14 -3.32
C MET A 105 12.69 8.83 -2.15
N LEU A 106 13.99 8.84 -2.41
CA LEU A 106 15.03 8.64 -1.40
C LEU A 106 15.79 9.95 -1.17
N LEU A 107 16.24 10.15 0.07
CA LEU A 107 17.10 11.29 0.44
C LEU A 107 18.56 10.98 0.13
N SER A 108 19.35 12.04 -0.11
CA SER A 108 20.80 11.98 -0.33
C SER A 108 21.58 11.78 0.98
N GLU A 109 21.09 10.88 1.81
CA GLU A 109 21.59 10.59 3.16
C GLU A 109 21.95 9.10 3.26
N SER A 110 22.29 8.61 4.44
CA SER A 110 22.53 7.19 4.66
C SER A 110 21.25 6.35 4.47
N ILE A 111 21.40 5.03 4.29
CA ILE A 111 20.29 4.10 4.30
C ILE A 111 19.56 4.18 5.66
N ARG A 112 20.30 4.25 6.76
CA ARG A 112 19.76 4.45 8.12
C ARG A 112 18.87 5.69 8.19
N ASP A 113 19.34 6.85 7.73
CA ASP A 113 18.60 8.10 7.80
C ASP A 113 17.32 8.04 6.96
N ASN A 114 17.38 7.38 5.79
CA ASN A 114 16.19 7.12 4.98
C ASN A 114 15.13 6.27 5.71
N LEU A 115 15.53 5.32 6.54
CA LEU A 115 14.61 4.51 7.36
C LEU A 115 14.09 5.30 8.55
N LEU A 116 14.95 6.05 9.25
CA LEU A 116 14.59 6.90 10.39
C LEU A 116 13.61 8.02 10.01
N LEU A 117 13.60 8.46 8.74
CA LEU A 117 12.59 9.40 8.25
C LEU A 117 11.16 8.89 8.44
N ALA A 118 10.94 7.58 8.31
CA ALA A 118 9.62 6.98 8.46
C ALA A 118 9.28 6.68 9.93
N ASN A 119 10.28 6.30 10.72
CA ASN A 119 10.16 6.05 12.16
C ASN A 119 11.43 6.53 12.89
N PRO A 120 11.43 7.77 13.43
CA PRO A 120 12.60 8.32 14.13
C PRO A 120 13.00 7.56 15.40
N GLN A 121 12.12 6.71 15.91
CA GLN A 121 12.36 5.90 17.10
C GLN A 121 12.75 4.44 16.78
N ALA A 122 12.88 4.10 15.50
CA ALA A 122 13.21 2.73 15.09
C ALA A 122 14.57 2.30 15.66
N THR A 123 14.60 1.13 16.26
CA THR A 123 15.85 0.50 16.71
C THR A 123 16.65 -0.04 15.52
N GLY A 124 17.95 -0.27 15.73
CA GLY A 124 18.79 -0.92 14.72
C GLY A 124 18.24 -2.27 14.28
N GLU A 125 17.69 -3.04 15.21
CA GLU A 125 17.09 -4.36 14.93
C GLU A 125 15.85 -4.24 14.04
N GLN A 126 14.94 -3.32 14.35
CA GLN A 126 13.74 -3.05 13.52
C GLN A 126 14.11 -2.61 12.11
N MET A 127 15.12 -1.74 11.97
CA MET A 127 15.61 -1.30 10.66
C MET A 127 16.20 -2.46 9.84
N LEU A 128 17.03 -3.30 10.46
CA LEU A 128 17.62 -4.45 9.79
C LEU A 128 16.55 -5.50 9.41
N GLU A 129 15.57 -5.72 10.28
CA GLU A 129 14.45 -6.63 9.96
C GLU A 129 13.60 -6.11 8.80
N ALA A 130 13.26 -4.82 8.79
CA ALA A 130 12.55 -4.21 7.67
C ALA A 130 13.34 -4.33 6.35
N CYS A 131 14.67 -4.15 6.40
CA CYS A 131 15.55 -4.36 5.24
C CYS A 131 15.58 -5.83 4.79
N ARG A 132 15.56 -6.76 5.73
CA ARG A 132 15.53 -8.20 5.44
C ARG A 132 14.21 -8.59 4.76
N LEU A 133 13.09 -8.18 5.33
CA LEU A 133 11.76 -8.43 4.77
C LEU A 133 11.57 -7.84 3.37
N ALA A 134 12.14 -6.66 3.12
CA ALA A 134 12.13 -6.02 1.80
C ALA A 134 13.15 -6.62 0.81
N GLY A 135 13.97 -7.59 1.22
CA GLY A 135 15.06 -8.14 0.41
C GLY A 135 16.20 -7.15 0.16
N ALA A 136 16.31 -6.10 0.97
CA ALA A 136 17.33 -5.05 0.80
C ALA A 136 18.69 -5.44 1.37
N MET A 137 18.75 -6.37 2.32
CA MET A 137 20.02 -6.79 2.95
C MET A 137 21.02 -7.31 1.95
N GLU A 138 20.57 -8.02 0.90
CA GLU A 138 21.42 -8.59 -0.15
C GLU A 138 22.38 -7.56 -0.78
N PHE A 139 21.94 -6.33 -1.00
CA PHE A 139 22.80 -5.27 -1.53
C PHE A 139 23.39 -4.38 -0.44
N ILE A 140 22.72 -4.21 0.70
CA ILE A 140 23.22 -3.40 1.82
C ILE A 140 24.54 -3.97 2.37
N GLU A 141 24.64 -5.30 2.48
CA GLU A 141 25.85 -5.99 2.95
C GLU A 141 27.05 -5.85 2.01
N GLN A 142 26.83 -5.42 0.75
CA GLN A 142 27.90 -5.15 -0.21
C GLN A 142 28.51 -3.75 -0.06
N PHE A 143 27.85 -2.85 0.67
CA PHE A 143 28.39 -1.52 0.94
C PHE A 143 29.41 -1.56 2.09
N PRO A 144 30.49 -0.75 2.02
CA PRO A 144 31.53 -0.74 3.05
C PRO A 144 31.02 -0.47 4.47
N ASP A 145 30.05 0.45 4.59
CA ASP A 145 29.49 0.89 5.87
C ASP A 145 28.08 0.29 6.10
N GLY A 146 27.66 -0.71 5.30
CA GLY A 146 26.36 -1.35 5.43
C GLY A 146 25.20 -0.35 5.42
N ILE A 147 24.37 -0.38 6.45
CA ILE A 147 23.20 0.52 6.60
C ILE A 147 23.59 2.00 6.77
N ASP A 148 24.83 2.30 7.17
CA ASP A 148 25.33 3.66 7.37
C ASP A 148 25.90 4.27 6.07
N SER A 149 25.90 3.51 4.98
CA SER A 149 26.37 3.98 3.67
C SER A 149 25.44 5.03 3.08
N VAL A 150 26.05 6.13 2.58
CA VAL A 150 25.35 7.24 1.91
C VAL A 150 25.01 6.82 0.48
N ILE A 151 23.77 7.03 0.05
CA ILE A 151 23.23 6.54 -1.23
C ILE A 151 23.17 7.58 -2.34
N GLY A 152 23.85 8.70 -2.19
CA GLY A 152 23.91 9.74 -3.23
C GLY A 152 22.57 10.43 -3.51
N LYS A 153 22.55 11.38 -4.46
CA LYS A 153 21.38 12.21 -4.76
C LYS A 153 20.21 11.37 -5.29
N GLY A 154 19.11 11.32 -4.50
CA GLY A 154 17.93 10.53 -4.84
C GLY A 154 18.22 9.02 -5.00
N GLY A 155 19.29 8.52 -4.33
CA GLY A 155 19.73 7.14 -4.43
C GLY A 155 20.34 6.78 -5.79
N ASP A 156 20.99 7.73 -6.49
CA ASP A 156 21.56 7.52 -7.83
C ASP A 156 22.62 6.41 -7.89
N THR A 157 23.20 6.05 -6.75
CA THR A 157 24.11 4.88 -6.62
C THR A 157 23.37 3.53 -6.61
N LEU A 158 22.04 3.54 -6.50
CA LEU A 158 21.20 2.34 -6.43
C LEU A 158 20.49 2.08 -7.76
N SER A 159 20.36 0.80 -8.12
CA SER A 159 19.49 0.38 -9.22
C SER A 159 18.00 0.65 -8.87
N VAL A 160 17.11 0.64 -9.87
CA VAL A 160 15.67 0.84 -9.66
C VAL A 160 15.10 -0.18 -8.68
N GLY A 161 15.47 -1.46 -8.81
CA GLY A 161 15.02 -2.53 -7.90
C GLY A 161 15.58 -2.37 -6.47
N GLN A 162 16.80 -1.84 -6.30
CA GLN A 162 17.36 -1.52 -4.98
C GLN A 162 16.62 -0.34 -4.32
N LYS A 163 16.33 0.72 -5.09
CA LYS A 163 15.50 1.85 -4.62
C LYS A 163 14.12 1.38 -4.18
N GLN A 164 13.50 0.51 -4.96
CA GLN A 164 12.19 -0.08 -4.64
C GLN A 164 12.25 -0.85 -3.32
N ARG A 165 13.19 -1.77 -3.15
CA ARG A 165 13.37 -2.54 -1.92
C ARG A 165 13.62 -1.63 -0.70
N LEU A 166 14.43 -0.59 -0.85
CA LEU A 166 14.68 0.36 0.23
C LEU A 166 13.42 1.20 0.58
N SER A 167 12.63 1.59 -0.42
CA SER A 167 11.35 2.29 -0.20
C SER A 167 10.34 1.38 0.53
N ILE A 168 10.31 0.09 0.22
CA ILE A 168 9.48 -0.90 0.92
C ILE A 168 9.98 -1.07 2.37
N ALA A 169 11.29 -1.22 2.59
CA ALA A 169 11.88 -1.30 3.93
C ALA A 169 11.48 -0.09 4.79
N ARG A 170 11.54 1.12 4.20
CA ARG A 170 11.09 2.35 4.84
C ARG A 170 9.60 2.32 5.22
N GLY A 171 8.76 1.70 4.38
CA GLY A 171 7.35 1.48 4.70
C GLY A 171 7.16 0.47 5.84
N LEU A 172 7.92 -0.62 5.82
CA LEU A 172 7.83 -1.69 6.82
C LEU A 172 8.25 -1.24 8.21
N VAL A 173 9.33 -0.45 8.33
CA VAL A 173 9.88 0.01 9.62
C VAL A 173 8.92 0.91 10.40
N ARG A 174 7.89 1.44 9.75
CA ARG A 174 6.89 2.30 10.38
C ARG A 174 5.88 1.55 11.24
N GLU A 175 5.69 0.26 11.01
CA GLU A 175 4.85 -0.65 11.81
C GLU A 175 3.39 -0.17 12.00
N THR A 176 2.81 0.53 11.02
CA THR A 176 1.40 0.96 11.09
C THR A 176 0.43 -0.21 10.90
N PRO A 177 -0.80 -0.14 11.46
CA PRO A 177 -1.83 -1.16 11.27
C PRO A 177 -2.23 -1.40 9.81
N ILE A 178 -2.09 -0.38 8.96
CA ILE A 178 -2.38 -0.49 7.53
C ILE A 178 -1.13 -0.12 6.74
N LEU A 179 -0.71 -1.02 5.83
CA LEU A 179 0.38 -0.81 4.88
C LEU A 179 -0.18 -0.91 3.46
N VAL A 180 -0.04 0.16 2.70
CA VAL A 180 -0.42 0.22 1.28
C VAL A 180 0.83 0.29 0.43
N LEU A 181 0.93 -0.57 -0.59
CA LEU A 181 2.05 -0.59 -1.53
C LEU A 181 1.51 -0.46 -2.97
N ASP A 182 2.01 0.54 -3.68
CA ASP A 182 1.65 0.78 -5.07
C ASP A 182 2.70 0.14 -5.99
N GLU A 183 2.33 -0.94 -6.66
CA GLU A 183 3.17 -1.73 -7.58
C GLU A 183 4.55 -2.15 -7.00
N PRO A 184 4.60 -2.80 -5.82
CA PRO A 184 5.86 -3.04 -5.10
C PRO A 184 6.78 -4.04 -5.79
N THR A 185 6.36 -4.70 -6.87
CA THR A 185 7.13 -5.74 -7.57
C THR A 185 7.54 -5.36 -8.99
N ALA A 186 7.21 -4.15 -9.46
CA ALA A 186 7.36 -3.76 -10.86
C ALA A 186 8.80 -3.89 -11.41
N ALA A 187 9.81 -3.58 -10.60
CA ALA A 187 11.23 -3.60 -10.98
C ALA A 187 12.03 -4.77 -10.38
N LEU A 188 11.36 -5.78 -9.82
CA LEU A 188 12.01 -6.92 -9.18
C LEU A 188 12.11 -8.12 -10.14
N ASP A 189 13.20 -8.89 -9.99
CA ASP A 189 13.31 -10.21 -10.59
C ASP A 189 12.38 -11.23 -9.91
N PRO A 190 12.04 -12.37 -10.57
CA PRO A 190 11.05 -13.30 -10.05
C PRO A 190 11.39 -13.90 -8.67
N LYS A 191 12.68 -14.11 -8.37
CA LYS A 191 13.10 -14.67 -7.06
C LYS A 191 12.86 -13.65 -5.94
N THR A 192 13.31 -12.42 -6.13
CA THR A 192 13.14 -11.32 -5.18
C THR A 192 11.65 -11.00 -5.00
N GLU A 193 10.86 -11.02 -6.09
CA GLU A 193 9.42 -10.84 -6.03
C GLU A 193 8.74 -11.88 -5.15
N ASN A 194 8.99 -13.18 -5.36
CA ASN A 194 8.40 -14.25 -4.56
C ASN A 194 8.74 -14.10 -3.06
N SER A 195 10.00 -13.81 -2.74
CA SER A 195 10.42 -13.59 -1.37
C SER A 195 9.74 -12.38 -0.73
N LEU A 196 9.56 -11.29 -1.48
CA LEU A 196 8.84 -10.12 -1.00
C LEU A 196 7.36 -10.42 -0.76
N VAL A 197 6.69 -11.13 -1.67
CA VAL A 197 5.27 -11.49 -1.53
C VAL A 197 5.05 -12.36 -0.29
N GLU A 198 5.94 -13.33 -0.05
CA GLU A 198 5.92 -14.16 1.17
C GLU A 198 6.12 -13.29 2.44
N ALA A 199 7.08 -12.36 2.42
CA ALA A 199 7.30 -11.44 3.51
C ALA A 199 6.08 -10.54 3.78
N LEU A 200 5.43 -10.02 2.74
CA LEU A 200 4.21 -9.22 2.87
C LEU A 200 3.04 -10.03 3.44
N ARG A 201 2.90 -11.29 3.03
CA ARG A 201 1.90 -12.20 3.58
C ARG A 201 2.12 -12.48 5.07
N ASN A 202 3.37 -12.72 5.47
CA ASN A 202 3.71 -12.88 6.90
C ASN A 202 3.46 -11.58 7.68
N THR A 203 3.80 -10.44 7.09
CA THR A 203 3.55 -9.11 7.66
C THR A 203 2.04 -8.85 7.85
N ALA A 204 1.19 -9.38 6.98
CA ALA A 204 -0.26 -9.21 7.06
C ALA A 204 -0.88 -9.92 8.26
N GLN A 205 -0.23 -10.91 8.89
CA GLN A 205 -0.78 -11.61 10.06
C GLN A 205 -1.09 -10.69 11.27
N GLY A 206 -0.50 -9.49 11.30
CA GLY A 206 -0.72 -8.50 12.37
C GLY A 206 -1.34 -7.19 11.90
N ARG A 207 -1.53 -6.99 10.58
CA ARG A 207 -2.02 -5.73 10.00
C ARG A 207 -2.71 -5.96 8.64
N LEU A 208 -3.41 -4.96 8.14
CA LEU A 208 -3.91 -4.95 6.77
C LEU A 208 -2.79 -4.56 5.81
N VAL A 209 -2.44 -5.43 4.87
CA VAL A 209 -1.52 -5.13 3.78
C VAL A 209 -2.31 -5.04 2.47
N VAL A 210 -2.31 -3.86 1.85
CA VAL A 210 -2.98 -3.61 0.57
C VAL A 210 -1.94 -3.43 -0.51
N VAL A 211 -2.01 -4.21 -1.58
CA VAL A 211 -1.08 -4.14 -2.72
C VAL A 211 -1.86 -3.80 -3.99
N ILE A 212 -1.48 -2.74 -4.69
CA ILE A 212 -1.91 -2.57 -6.08
C ILE A 212 -1.01 -3.47 -6.92
N ALA A 213 -1.60 -4.53 -7.47
CA ALA A 213 -0.85 -5.59 -8.13
C ALA A 213 -1.15 -5.67 -9.63
N HIS A 214 -0.08 -5.82 -10.41
CA HIS A 214 -0.11 -6.09 -11.85
C HIS A 214 0.44 -7.47 -12.21
N ARG A 215 1.22 -8.08 -11.33
CA ARG A 215 1.82 -9.40 -11.55
C ARG A 215 0.97 -10.51 -10.94
N LEU A 216 0.71 -11.53 -11.74
CA LEU A 216 -0.16 -12.65 -11.34
C LEU A 216 0.40 -13.43 -10.14
N SER A 217 1.73 -13.52 -9.97
CA SER A 217 2.41 -14.09 -8.81
C SER A 217 1.96 -13.44 -7.51
N THR A 218 2.00 -12.10 -7.45
CA THR A 218 1.54 -11.31 -6.28
C THR A 218 0.04 -11.51 -6.03
N ILE A 219 -0.77 -11.51 -7.11
CA ILE A 219 -2.23 -11.62 -7.01
C ILE A 219 -2.66 -12.98 -6.45
N ARG A 220 -2.00 -14.06 -6.85
CA ARG A 220 -2.35 -15.44 -6.43
C ARG A 220 -2.16 -15.68 -4.94
N GLU A 221 -1.19 -15.02 -4.34
CA GLU A 221 -0.83 -15.17 -2.92
C GLU A 221 -1.68 -14.30 -1.98
N ALA A 222 -2.50 -13.39 -2.53
CA ALA A 222 -3.38 -12.55 -1.74
C ALA A 222 -4.54 -13.37 -1.12
N ASP A 223 -4.82 -13.08 0.15
CA ASP A 223 -5.97 -13.67 0.86
C ASP A 223 -7.29 -13.18 0.25
N ARG A 224 -7.29 -11.92 -0.21
CA ARG A 224 -8.42 -11.27 -0.86
C ARG A 224 -7.98 -10.48 -2.09
N ILE A 225 -8.69 -10.67 -3.19
CA ILE A 225 -8.56 -9.90 -4.43
C ILE A 225 -9.78 -9.00 -4.54
N ILE A 226 -9.55 -7.73 -4.83
CA ILE A 226 -10.58 -6.76 -5.22
C ILE A 226 -10.36 -6.46 -6.70
N PHE A 227 -11.25 -6.97 -7.54
CA PHE A 227 -11.20 -6.66 -8.97
C PHE A 227 -12.02 -5.41 -9.26
N LEU A 228 -11.32 -4.37 -9.68
CA LEU A 228 -11.87 -3.05 -10.00
C LEU A 228 -11.91 -2.85 -11.52
N GLU A 229 -13.07 -2.47 -12.04
CA GLU A 229 -13.29 -2.16 -13.45
C GLU A 229 -14.25 -0.98 -13.59
N GLU A 230 -13.90 0.01 -14.40
CA GLU A 230 -14.71 1.22 -14.64
C GLU A 230 -15.16 1.95 -13.36
N GLY A 231 -14.30 1.93 -12.34
CA GLY A 231 -14.55 2.56 -11.04
C GLY A 231 -15.47 1.77 -10.12
N GLN A 232 -15.84 0.55 -10.46
CA GLN A 232 -16.71 -0.32 -9.66
C GLN A 232 -15.98 -1.59 -9.23
N VAL A 233 -16.29 -2.08 -8.04
CA VAL A 233 -15.85 -3.40 -7.59
C VAL A 233 -16.73 -4.44 -8.28
N ARG A 234 -16.12 -5.25 -9.15
CA ARG A 234 -16.81 -6.30 -9.90
C ARG A 234 -16.76 -7.64 -9.21
N ASP A 235 -15.61 -7.98 -8.63
CA ASP A 235 -15.42 -9.23 -7.91
C ASP A 235 -14.61 -9.00 -6.63
N VAL A 236 -14.93 -9.79 -5.60
CA VAL A 236 -14.15 -9.88 -4.36
C VAL A 236 -14.05 -11.36 -3.96
N GLY A 237 -12.83 -11.83 -3.71
CA GLY A 237 -12.57 -13.21 -3.32
C GLY A 237 -11.10 -13.56 -3.39
N ASN A 238 -10.72 -14.80 -3.17
CA ASN A 238 -9.35 -15.26 -3.44
C ASN A 238 -9.22 -15.78 -4.88
N HIS A 239 -7.97 -15.98 -5.33
CA HIS A 239 -7.68 -16.40 -6.70
C HIS A 239 -8.47 -17.67 -7.11
N ALA A 240 -8.44 -18.70 -6.27
CA ALA A 240 -9.08 -19.97 -6.59
C ALA A 240 -10.61 -19.84 -6.71
N SER A 241 -11.25 -19.13 -5.79
CA SER A 241 -12.70 -18.91 -5.81
C SER A 241 -13.17 -18.10 -7.00
N LEU A 242 -12.42 -17.05 -7.38
CA LEU A 242 -12.76 -16.20 -8.52
C LEU A 242 -12.51 -16.91 -9.86
N MET A 243 -11.44 -17.70 -9.98
CA MET A 243 -11.17 -18.51 -11.18
C MET A 243 -12.17 -19.63 -11.37
N ALA A 244 -12.79 -20.16 -10.30
CA ALA A 244 -13.82 -21.17 -10.39
C ALA A 244 -15.18 -20.64 -10.90
N GLN A 245 -15.40 -19.32 -10.88
CA GLN A 245 -16.65 -18.70 -11.30
C GLN A 245 -16.62 -18.36 -12.81
N PRO A 246 -17.45 -18.99 -13.67
CA PRO A 246 -17.42 -18.72 -15.12
C PRO A 246 -17.77 -17.28 -15.50
N THR A 247 -18.55 -16.59 -14.67
CA THR A 247 -19.02 -15.21 -14.92
C THR A 247 -18.09 -14.15 -14.34
N SER A 248 -17.05 -14.53 -13.57
CA SER A 248 -16.14 -13.60 -12.93
C SER A 248 -15.42 -12.72 -13.95
N ALA A 249 -15.46 -11.40 -13.73
CA ALA A 249 -14.73 -10.43 -14.53
C ALA A 249 -13.22 -10.58 -14.29
N TYR A 250 -12.80 -10.88 -13.07
CA TYR A 250 -11.42 -11.20 -12.72
C TYR A 250 -10.89 -12.40 -13.54
N ARG A 251 -11.65 -13.50 -13.64
CA ARG A 251 -11.26 -14.66 -14.44
C ARG A 251 -11.01 -14.28 -15.91
N LYS A 252 -11.94 -13.53 -16.51
CA LYS A 252 -11.79 -13.06 -17.91
C LYS A 252 -10.53 -12.21 -18.08
N PHE A 253 -10.27 -11.33 -17.12
CA PHE A 253 -9.08 -10.49 -17.09
C PHE A 253 -7.79 -11.34 -17.05
N VAL A 254 -7.72 -12.35 -16.18
CA VAL A 254 -6.56 -13.25 -16.08
C VAL A 254 -6.35 -14.08 -17.35
N GLU A 255 -7.43 -14.60 -17.94
CA GLU A 255 -7.38 -15.36 -19.19
C GLU A 255 -6.83 -14.52 -20.35
N LEU A 256 -7.21 -13.24 -20.44
CA LEU A 256 -6.68 -12.30 -21.44
C LEU A 256 -5.21 -11.92 -21.25
N GLN A 257 -4.68 -11.98 -20.02
CA GLN A 257 -3.27 -11.72 -19.76
C GLN A 257 -2.35 -12.92 -20.07
N ASN A 258 -2.90 -14.13 -20.10
CA ASN A 258 -2.16 -15.36 -20.32
C ASN A 258 -2.21 -15.86 -21.79
N GLY A 259 -3.00 -15.24 -22.64
CA GLY A 259 -3.13 -15.53 -24.09
C GLY A 259 -2.36 -14.52 -24.94
#